data_fc2c4753ad495364d14b3c060305425c
#
_entry.id   fc2c4753ad495364d14b3c060305425c
#
_cell.length_a   1.000
_cell.length_b   1.000
_cell.length_c   1.000
_cell.angle_alpha   90.00
_cell.angle_beta   90.00
_cell.angle_gamma   90.00
#
_symmetry.space_group_name_H-M   'P 1'
#
loop_
_entity.id
_entity.type
_entity.pdbx_description
1 polymer ?
#
loop_
_entity_poly.entity_id
_entity_poly.type
_entity_poly.pdbx_seq_one_letter_code
_entity_poly.pdbx_strand_id
1 'polypeptide(L)'
;MIQDIKKRATHRSKIIEGQFKAFVKAIEKEEYCIDILTQSLAIQQSLRSLNKLVLENHLKTHVKQGMSEGNDKTQQEIIDEMLKIYDLTNIRG
;
A
#
# COMPACT_ATOMS: atom_id res chain seq x y z
N MET A 1 6.62 4.65 -13.41
CA MET A 1 6.92 3.56 -12.46
C MET A 1 7.96 2.59 -13.05
N ILE A 2 8.78 2.04 -12.19
CA ILE A 2 9.69 0.96 -12.57
C ILE A 2 8.84 -0.21 -13.08
N GLN A 3 9.16 -0.73 -14.27
CA GLN A 3 8.30 -1.70 -14.96
C GLN A 3 8.06 -2.99 -14.17
N ASP A 4 9.09 -3.52 -13.53
CA ASP A 4 8.94 -4.72 -12.72
C ASP A 4 8.01 -4.47 -11.52
N ILE A 5 8.15 -3.34 -10.86
CA ILE A 5 7.30 -2.97 -9.72
C ILE A 5 5.85 -2.77 -10.18
N LYS A 6 5.66 -2.10 -11.32
CA LYS A 6 4.32 -1.91 -11.91
C LYS A 6 3.63 -3.24 -12.15
N LYS A 7 4.36 -4.19 -12.73
CA LYS A 7 3.83 -5.52 -13.04
C LYS A 7 3.41 -6.26 -11.76
N ARG A 8 4.27 -6.25 -10.76
CA ARG A 8 4.01 -6.92 -9.49
C ARG A 8 2.86 -6.25 -8.73
N ALA A 9 2.83 -4.92 -8.71
CA ALA A 9 1.77 -4.16 -8.05
C ALA A 9 0.41 -4.39 -8.73
N THR A 10 0.39 -4.42 -10.06
CA THR A 10 -0.83 -4.71 -10.82
C THR A 10 -1.36 -6.11 -10.50
N HIS A 11 -0.47 -7.09 -10.46
CA HIS A 11 -0.85 -8.47 -10.13
C HIS A 11 -1.44 -8.55 -8.71
N ARG A 12 -0.80 -7.93 -7.73
CA ARG A 12 -1.31 -7.89 -6.35
C ARG A 12 -2.64 -7.17 -6.25
N SER A 13 -2.81 -6.08 -6.99
CA SER A 13 -4.06 -5.34 -7.02
C SER A 13 -5.23 -6.20 -7.49
N LYS A 14 -4.99 -7.04 -8.50
CA LYS A 14 -6.02 -7.94 -9.02
C LYS A 14 -6.37 -9.03 -8.03
N ILE A 15 -5.39 -9.53 -7.28
CA ILE A 15 -5.64 -10.50 -6.21
C ILE A 15 -6.52 -9.87 -5.14
N ILE A 16 -6.22 -8.63 -4.74
CA ILE A 16 -6.98 -7.89 -3.74
C ILE A 16 -8.42 -7.66 -4.22
N GLU A 17 -8.59 -7.34 -5.51
CA GLU A 17 -9.90 -7.20 -6.13
C GLU A 17 -10.74 -8.46 -5.93
N GLY A 18 -10.15 -9.63 -6.21
CA GLY A 18 -10.81 -10.91 -6.00
C GLY A 18 -11.15 -11.17 -4.53
N GLN A 19 -10.21 -10.87 -3.64
CA GLN A 19 -10.44 -11.00 -2.19
C GLN A 19 -11.59 -10.12 -1.74
N PHE A 20 -11.65 -8.89 -2.25
CA PHE A 20 -12.70 -7.94 -1.87
C PHE A 20 -14.07 -8.39 -2.38
N LYS A 21 -14.14 -8.92 -3.58
CA LYS A 21 -15.40 -9.49 -4.11
C LYS A 21 -15.92 -10.62 -3.24
N ALA A 22 -15.03 -11.51 -2.80
CA ALA A 22 -15.39 -12.61 -1.92
C ALA A 22 -15.88 -12.08 -0.56
N PHE A 23 -15.23 -11.04 -0.06
CA PHE A 23 -15.60 -10.39 1.19
C PHE A 23 -17.01 -9.79 1.13
N VAL A 24 -17.33 -9.09 0.04
CA VAL A 24 -18.66 -8.52 -0.17
C VAL A 24 -19.72 -9.62 -0.17
N LYS A 25 -19.46 -10.73 -0.88
CA LYS A 25 -20.38 -11.86 -0.93
C LYS A 25 -20.58 -12.51 0.44
N ALA A 26 -19.52 -12.59 1.22
CA ALA A 26 -19.61 -13.15 2.58
C ALA A 26 -20.54 -12.32 3.47
N ILE A 27 -20.47 -10.99 3.34
CA ILE A 27 -21.36 -10.09 4.05
C ILE A 27 -22.79 -10.25 3.57
N GLU A 28 -23.00 -10.27 2.26
CA GLU A 28 -24.35 -10.42 1.68
C GLU A 28 -25.01 -11.72 2.10
N LYS A 29 -24.23 -12.79 2.23
CA LYS A 29 -24.72 -14.11 2.66
C LYS A 29 -24.80 -14.24 4.17
N GLU A 30 -24.39 -13.22 4.89
CA GLU A 30 -24.34 -13.22 6.35
C GLU A 30 -23.59 -14.45 6.91
N GLU A 31 -22.40 -14.71 6.33
CA GLU A 31 -21.54 -15.77 6.79
C GLU A 31 -21.09 -15.50 8.24
N TYR A 32 -20.47 -16.49 8.86
CA TYR A 32 -20.03 -16.36 10.25
C TYR A 32 -19.09 -15.17 10.41
N CYS A 33 -19.35 -14.34 11.43
CA CYS A 33 -18.64 -13.08 11.63
C CYS A 33 -17.12 -13.23 11.69
N ILE A 34 -16.63 -14.30 12.31
CA ILE A 34 -15.18 -14.51 12.43
C ILE A 34 -14.57 -14.79 11.05
N ASP A 35 -15.29 -15.50 10.18
CA ASP A 35 -14.82 -15.74 8.81
C ASP A 35 -14.76 -14.44 8.01
N ILE A 36 -15.76 -13.58 8.17
CA ILE A 36 -15.78 -12.26 7.51
C ILE A 36 -14.60 -11.41 8.00
N LEU A 37 -14.37 -11.38 9.32
CA LEU A 37 -13.25 -10.64 9.90
C LEU A 37 -11.90 -11.19 9.41
N THR A 38 -11.77 -12.50 9.30
CA THR A 38 -10.56 -13.15 8.79
C THR A 38 -10.27 -12.72 7.35
N GLN A 39 -11.31 -12.65 6.51
CA GLN A 39 -11.17 -12.15 5.14
C GLN A 39 -10.73 -10.69 5.11
N SER A 40 -11.31 -9.86 5.99
CA SER A 40 -10.92 -8.46 6.10
C SER A 40 -9.45 -8.31 6.48
N LEU A 41 -8.98 -9.07 7.45
CA LEU A 41 -7.58 -9.04 7.87
C LEU A 41 -6.63 -9.48 6.74
N ALA A 42 -7.04 -10.48 5.96
CA ALA A 42 -6.26 -10.93 4.81
C ALA A 42 -6.13 -9.83 3.76
N ILE A 43 -7.22 -9.11 3.49
CA ILE A 43 -7.21 -7.97 2.55
C ILE A 43 -6.29 -6.87 3.06
N GLN A 44 -6.37 -6.54 4.33
CA GLN A 44 -5.51 -5.52 4.95
C GLN A 44 -4.03 -5.88 4.81
N GLN A 45 -3.69 -7.15 5.01
CA GLN A 45 -2.32 -7.64 4.87
C GLN A 45 -1.86 -7.58 3.41
N SER A 46 -2.74 -7.92 2.47
CA SER A 46 -2.43 -7.81 1.04
C SER A 46 -2.21 -6.35 0.63
N LEU A 47 -3.02 -5.43 1.15
CA LEU A 47 -2.86 -3.99 0.91
C LEU A 47 -1.54 -3.47 1.48
N ARG A 48 -1.16 -3.94 2.66
CA ARG A 48 0.12 -3.57 3.27
C ARG A 48 1.29 -3.99 2.39
N SER A 49 1.21 -5.19 1.84
CA SER A 49 2.22 -5.72 0.92
C SER A 49 2.29 -4.91 -0.38
N LEU A 50 1.14 -4.52 -0.91
CA LEU A 50 1.05 -3.65 -2.10
C LEU A 50 1.64 -2.27 -1.81
N ASN A 51 1.32 -1.70 -0.65
CA ASN A 51 1.84 -0.40 -0.24
C ASN A 51 3.37 -0.41 -0.19
N LYS A 52 3.97 -1.52 0.27
CA LYS A 52 5.42 -1.67 0.32
C LYS A 52 6.04 -1.59 -1.08
N LEU A 53 5.39 -2.21 -2.08
CA LEU A 53 5.86 -2.15 -3.47
C LEU A 53 5.82 -0.73 -4.03
N VAL A 54 4.72 -0.01 -3.76
CA VAL A 54 4.55 1.36 -4.22
C VAL A 54 5.58 2.27 -3.56
N LEU A 55 5.80 2.08 -2.25
CA LEU A 55 6.80 2.84 -1.52
C LEU A 55 8.21 2.55 -2.07
N GLU A 56 8.52 1.29 -2.37
CA GLU A 56 9.81 0.92 -2.97
C GLU A 56 10.02 1.67 -4.28
N ASN A 57 9.00 1.74 -5.13
CA ASN A 57 9.07 2.49 -6.38
C ASN A 57 9.37 3.97 -6.10
N HIS A 58 8.66 4.56 -5.16
CA HIS A 58 8.82 5.98 -4.80
C HIS A 58 10.24 6.27 -4.31
N LEU A 59 10.76 5.40 -3.42
CA LEU A 59 12.11 5.55 -2.89
C LEU A 59 13.18 5.43 -3.97
N LYS A 60 13.02 4.50 -4.90
CA LYS A 60 13.99 4.26 -5.97
C LYS A 60 13.93 5.30 -7.08
N THR A 61 12.85 6.02 -7.22
CA THR A 61 12.68 7.04 -8.28
C THR A 61 12.74 8.45 -7.70
N HIS A 62 11.63 8.90 -7.11
CA HIS A 62 11.49 10.30 -6.69
C HIS A 62 12.38 10.68 -5.52
N VAL A 63 12.50 9.81 -4.52
CA VAL A 63 13.27 10.13 -3.32
C VAL A 63 14.76 10.12 -3.61
N LYS A 64 15.25 9.05 -4.25
CA LYS A 64 16.67 8.91 -4.58
C LYS A 64 17.16 10.08 -5.45
N GLN A 65 16.40 10.42 -6.48
CA GLN A 65 16.73 11.52 -7.38
C GLN A 65 16.68 12.86 -6.66
N GLY A 66 15.61 13.12 -5.91
CA GLY A 66 15.45 14.37 -5.18
C GLY A 66 16.52 14.59 -4.11
N MET A 67 16.94 13.53 -3.42
CA MET A 67 17.98 13.62 -2.40
C MET A 67 19.37 13.85 -3.00
N SER A 68 19.64 13.33 -4.18
CA SER A 68 20.95 13.50 -4.84
C SER A 68 21.08 14.81 -5.63
N GLU A 69 19.98 15.29 -6.21
CA GLU A 69 19.97 16.48 -7.08
C GLU A 69 19.32 17.71 -6.47
N GLY A 70 18.52 17.51 -5.43
CA GLY A 70 17.75 18.57 -4.81
C GLY A 70 18.56 19.47 -3.90
N ASN A 71 18.07 20.69 -3.69
CA ASN A 71 18.59 21.61 -2.69
C ASN A 71 17.99 21.24 -1.32
N ASP A 72 18.40 21.96 -0.26
CA ASP A 72 17.94 21.70 1.11
C ASP A 72 16.41 21.73 1.23
N LYS A 73 15.75 22.65 0.51
CA LYS A 73 14.30 22.75 0.53
C LYS A 73 13.64 21.49 -0.02
N THR A 74 14.12 21.03 -1.17
CA THR A 74 13.60 19.80 -1.81
C THR A 74 13.83 18.59 -0.93
N GLN A 75 15.02 18.50 -0.34
CA GLN A 75 15.36 17.38 0.56
C GLN A 75 14.44 17.38 1.78
N GLN A 76 14.17 18.56 2.36
CA GLN A 76 13.29 18.66 3.52
C GLN A 76 11.85 18.29 3.17
N GLU A 77 11.36 18.69 1.99
CA GLU A 77 10.03 18.31 1.52
C GLU A 77 9.88 16.79 1.40
N ILE A 78 10.92 16.13 0.90
CA ILE A 78 10.93 14.67 0.77
C ILE A 78 10.90 14.00 2.15
N ILE A 79 11.70 14.51 3.09
CA ILE A 79 11.72 14.00 4.47
C ILE A 79 10.35 14.17 5.12
N ASP A 80 9.75 15.34 4.99
CA ASP A 80 8.42 15.64 5.55
C ASP A 80 7.36 14.69 4.98
N GLU A 81 7.44 14.39 3.68
CA GLU A 81 6.54 13.46 3.01
C GLU A 81 6.68 12.05 3.58
N MET A 82 7.92 11.59 3.80
CA MET A 82 8.17 10.27 4.38
C MET A 82 7.66 10.19 5.81
N LEU A 83 7.84 11.23 6.59
CA LEU A 83 7.32 11.29 7.96
C LEU A 83 5.80 11.24 7.98
N LYS A 84 5.15 11.93 7.03
CA LYS A 84 3.70 11.92 6.90
C LYS A 84 3.19 10.49 6.59
N ILE A 85 3.86 9.80 5.67
CA ILE A 85 3.50 8.41 5.33
C ILE A 85 3.66 7.51 6.56
N TYR A 86 4.74 7.68 7.32
CA TYR A 86 4.97 6.93 8.54
C TYR A 86 3.83 7.15 9.55
N ASP A 87 3.42 8.40 9.74
CA ASP A 87 2.32 8.72 10.65
C ASP A 87 1.01 8.06 10.22
N LEU A 88 0.73 8.06 8.92
CA LEU A 88 -0.47 7.41 8.38
C LEU A 88 -0.47 5.89 8.60
N THR A 89 0.70 5.25 8.56
CA THR A 89 0.80 3.80 8.76
C THR A 89 0.62 3.41 10.23
N ASN A 90 0.74 4.35 11.16
CA ASN A 90 0.62 4.11 12.60
C ASN A 90 -0.73 4.55 13.17
N ILE A 91 -1.73 4.75 12.32
CA ILE A 91 -3.08 5.06 12.78
C ILE A 91 -3.61 3.89 13.58
N ARG A 92 -4.02 4.18 14.82
CA ARG A 92 -4.66 3.21 15.68
C ARG A 92 -6.16 3.36 15.51
N GLY A 93 -6.74 2.33 14.96
CA GLY A 93 -8.19 2.27 14.74
C GLY A 93 -8.94 2.14 16.04
#